data_81fefa377929eaddc108ca64cd04c088
#
_entry.id   81fefa377929eaddc108ca64cd04c088
#
_cell.length_a   1.000
_cell.length_b   1.000
_cell.length_c   1.000
_cell.angle_alpha   90.00
_cell.angle_beta   90.00
_cell.angle_gamma   90.00
#
_symmetry.space_group_name_H-M   'P 1'
#
loop_
_entity.id
_entity.type
_entity.pdbx_description
1 polymer ?
#
loop_
_entity_poly.entity_id
_entity_poly.type
_entity_poly.pdbx_seq_one_letter_code
_entity_poly.pdbx_strand_id
1 'polypeptide(L)'
;MHPFHESTVTHDVLYSVGFGLPIIAMVVTEFIRWKLSMDNERELKFYGYDIPFWVQNLYKYFGIFLFGAACSQLTTDIGKYSIGRLRPHFISVCQPIMPDGTNCSNPINFHRYIEVFTCGNEESSKRRLKEMRLSFPSGHSSFSMYTMVFAALYLHCRMNWKGSKLLKHFLQFSFIMMAWYTALSRISDYK
;
A
#
# COMPACT_ATOMS: atom_id res chain seq x y z
N MET A 1 20.76 16.80 -7.77
CA MET A 1 20.30 15.52 -8.36
C MET A 1 20.39 14.46 -7.29
N HIS A 2 19.29 13.75 -7.02
CA HIS A 2 19.31 12.66 -6.04
C HIS A 2 19.68 11.36 -6.76
N PRO A 3 20.67 10.59 -6.25
CA PRO A 3 21.01 9.29 -6.82
C PRO A 3 19.84 8.30 -6.62
N PHE A 4 19.81 7.25 -7.41
CA PHE A 4 18.85 6.17 -7.24
C PHE A 4 19.17 5.42 -5.92
N HIS A 5 18.21 5.37 -5.01
CA HIS A 5 18.28 4.56 -3.80
C HIS A 5 17.35 3.35 -3.91
N GLU A 6 17.79 2.21 -3.40
CA GLU A 6 16.93 1.05 -3.24
C GLU A 6 15.79 1.35 -2.25
N SER A 7 14.67 0.65 -2.39
CA SER A 7 13.52 0.90 -1.52
C SER A 7 13.78 0.33 -0.13
N THR A 8 13.61 1.15 0.91
CA THR A 8 13.67 0.72 2.32
C THR A 8 12.63 -0.36 2.60
N VAL A 9 11.42 -0.21 2.06
CA VAL A 9 10.36 -1.23 2.12
C VAL A 9 10.22 -1.87 0.75
N THR A 10 10.62 -3.15 0.63
CA THR A 10 10.47 -3.93 -0.61
C THR A 10 9.01 -4.30 -0.84
N HIS A 11 8.65 -4.63 -2.09
CA HIS A 11 7.29 -5.07 -2.43
C HIS A 11 6.86 -6.31 -1.65
N ASP A 12 7.78 -7.28 -1.49
CA ASP A 12 7.50 -8.54 -0.80
C ASP A 12 7.18 -8.33 0.68
N VAL A 13 7.96 -7.49 1.36
CA VAL A 13 7.70 -7.11 2.76
C VAL A 13 6.37 -6.37 2.88
N LEU A 14 6.10 -5.43 1.97
CA LEU A 14 4.85 -4.67 1.98
C LEU A 14 3.62 -5.58 1.88
N TYR A 15 3.61 -6.50 0.90
CA TYR A 15 2.47 -7.40 0.71
C TYR A 15 2.37 -8.43 1.81
N SER A 16 3.48 -9.02 2.26
CA SER A 16 3.49 -10.00 3.35
C SER A 16 2.96 -9.42 4.65
N VAL A 17 3.40 -8.22 5.02
CA VAL A 17 2.94 -7.52 6.23
C VAL A 17 1.53 -6.98 6.04
N GLY A 18 1.24 -6.36 4.88
CA GLY A 18 -0.04 -5.73 4.59
C GLY A 18 -1.22 -6.71 4.51
N PHE A 19 -1.01 -7.93 4.02
CA PHE A 19 -2.03 -8.98 4.07
C PHE A 19 -1.95 -9.81 5.35
N GLY A 20 -0.75 -10.16 5.79
CA GLY A 20 -0.55 -11.07 6.92
C GLY A 20 -1.10 -10.52 8.22
N LEU A 21 -0.79 -9.28 8.60
CA LEU A 21 -1.22 -8.70 9.87
C LEU A 21 -2.75 -8.56 9.99
N PRO A 22 -3.49 -8.01 9.00
CA PRO A 22 -4.95 -7.98 9.06
C PRO A 22 -5.58 -9.37 9.15
N ILE A 23 -5.07 -10.34 8.37
CA ILE A 23 -5.59 -11.71 8.38
C ILE A 23 -5.36 -12.37 9.73
N ILE A 24 -4.16 -12.26 10.31
CA ILE A 24 -3.85 -12.77 11.65
C ILE A 24 -4.76 -12.11 12.69
N ALA A 25 -4.94 -10.79 12.63
CA ALA A 25 -5.82 -10.07 13.53
C ALA A 25 -7.26 -10.55 13.44
N MET A 26 -7.78 -10.80 12.22
CA MET A 26 -9.11 -11.34 12.01
C MET A 26 -9.26 -12.76 12.60
N VAL A 27 -8.33 -13.66 12.26
CA VAL A 27 -8.36 -15.06 12.73
C VAL A 27 -8.31 -15.12 14.25
N VAL A 28 -7.36 -14.42 14.88
CA VAL A 28 -7.17 -14.42 16.33
C VAL A 28 -8.40 -13.83 17.03
N THR A 29 -8.93 -12.72 16.52
CA THR A 29 -10.09 -12.07 17.13
C THR A 29 -11.33 -12.95 17.06
N GLU A 30 -11.66 -13.53 15.89
CA GLU A 30 -12.83 -14.39 15.75
C GLU A 30 -12.69 -15.69 16.54
N PHE A 31 -11.49 -16.28 16.59
CA PHE A 31 -11.22 -17.47 17.39
C PHE A 31 -11.42 -17.22 18.90
N ILE A 32 -10.93 -16.08 19.42
CA ILE A 32 -11.12 -15.73 20.82
C ILE A 32 -12.59 -15.45 21.13
N ARG A 33 -13.31 -14.75 20.24
CA ARG A 33 -14.75 -14.51 20.39
C ARG A 33 -15.55 -15.80 20.46
N TRP A 34 -15.25 -16.74 19.58
CA TRP A 34 -15.84 -18.07 19.59
C TRP A 34 -15.57 -18.80 20.92
N LYS A 35 -14.31 -18.80 21.37
CA LYS A 35 -13.92 -19.46 22.63
C LYS A 35 -14.57 -18.84 23.86
N LEU A 36 -14.82 -17.53 23.85
CA LEU A 36 -15.48 -16.81 24.95
C LEU A 36 -17.01 -16.83 24.83
N SER A 37 -17.58 -17.58 23.90
CA SER A 37 -19.03 -17.65 23.64
C SER A 37 -19.71 -16.28 23.55
N MET A 38 -19.02 -15.30 22.92
CA MET A 38 -19.54 -13.93 22.85
C MET A 38 -20.60 -13.74 21.77
N ASP A 39 -20.72 -14.67 20.84
CA ASP A 39 -21.69 -14.64 19.75
C ASP A 39 -22.73 -15.73 19.97
N ASN A 40 -23.97 -15.32 20.23
CA ASN A 40 -25.13 -16.20 20.49
C ASN A 40 -25.93 -16.45 19.19
N GLU A 41 -25.29 -16.35 18.02
CA GLU A 41 -25.96 -16.46 16.73
C GLU A 41 -26.05 -17.92 16.24
N ARG A 42 -27.12 -18.21 15.46
CA ARG A 42 -27.42 -19.54 14.95
C ARG A 42 -26.36 -20.04 13.98
N GLU A 43 -25.93 -21.28 14.18
CA GLU A 43 -25.07 -21.98 13.22
C GLU A 43 -25.80 -22.14 11.89
N LEU A 44 -25.12 -21.74 10.79
CA LEU A 44 -25.64 -21.98 9.44
C LEU A 44 -25.30 -23.40 8.99
N LYS A 45 -26.30 -24.13 8.51
CA LYS A 45 -26.11 -25.43 7.86
C LYS A 45 -25.83 -25.22 6.38
N PHE A 46 -24.63 -25.57 5.96
CA PHE A 46 -24.28 -25.56 4.55
C PHE A 46 -24.00 -27.00 4.08
N TYR A 47 -24.80 -27.48 3.14
CA TYR A 47 -24.69 -28.84 2.58
C TYR A 47 -24.73 -29.98 3.62
N GLY A 48 -25.43 -29.78 4.78
CA GLY A 48 -25.53 -30.77 5.85
C GLY A 48 -24.43 -30.75 6.91
N TYR A 49 -23.43 -29.85 6.76
CA TYR A 49 -22.40 -29.60 7.75
C TYR A 49 -22.68 -28.33 8.55
N ASP A 50 -22.55 -28.40 9.88
CA ASP A 50 -22.64 -27.25 10.76
C ASP A 50 -21.33 -26.46 10.68
N ILE A 51 -21.38 -25.26 10.06
CA ILE A 51 -20.20 -24.38 9.95
C ILE A 51 -20.14 -23.49 11.19
N PRO A 52 -19.04 -23.53 11.96
CA PRO A 52 -18.88 -22.67 13.13
C PRO A 52 -19.01 -21.17 12.75
N PHE A 53 -19.70 -20.41 13.59
CA PHE A 53 -19.99 -18.99 13.33
C PHE A 53 -18.74 -18.13 13.11
N TRP A 54 -17.63 -18.46 13.79
CA TRP A 54 -16.37 -17.74 13.59
C TRP A 54 -15.81 -17.88 12.16
N VAL A 55 -15.99 -19.03 11.50
CA VAL A 55 -15.57 -19.25 10.10
C VAL A 55 -16.43 -18.40 9.15
N GLN A 56 -17.73 -18.30 9.41
CA GLN A 56 -18.65 -17.50 8.59
C GLN A 56 -18.28 -16.00 8.67
N ASN A 57 -18.02 -15.51 9.88
CA ASN A 57 -17.57 -14.14 10.09
C ASN A 57 -16.21 -13.88 9.41
N LEU A 58 -15.27 -14.81 9.57
CA LEU A 58 -13.96 -14.71 8.93
C LEU A 58 -14.11 -14.60 7.41
N TYR A 59 -14.93 -15.48 6.78
CA TYR A 59 -15.18 -15.42 5.35
C TYR A 59 -15.77 -14.07 4.90
N LYS A 60 -16.76 -13.56 5.64
CA LYS A 60 -17.40 -12.27 5.37
C LYS A 60 -16.41 -11.12 5.42
N TYR A 61 -15.64 -10.99 6.51
CA TYR A 61 -14.71 -9.88 6.69
C TYR A 61 -13.51 -10.01 5.77
N PHE A 62 -13.07 -11.22 5.47
CA PHE A 62 -12.02 -11.46 4.50
C PHE A 62 -12.44 -11.05 3.08
N GLY A 63 -13.67 -11.36 2.68
CA GLY A 63 -14.23 -10.92 1.40
C GLY A 63 -14.30 -9.39 1.28
N ILE A 64 -14.78 -8.70 2.33
CA ILE A 64 -14.81 -7.23 2.39
C ILE A 64 -13.39 -6.65 2.30
N PHE A 65 -12.43 -7.26 3.02
CA PHE A 65 -11.03 -6.84 3.01
C PHE A 65 -10.40 -6.96 1.61
N LEU A 66 -10.58 -8.08 0.95
CA LEU A 66 -10.04 -8.29 -0.40
C LEU A 66 -10.67 -7.36 -1.43
N PHE A 67 -11.99 -7.20 -1.38
CA PHE A 67 -12.70 -6.28 -2.27
C PHE A 67 -12.20 -4.84 -2.11
N GLY A 68 -12.09 -4.36 -0.88
CA GLY A 68 -11.58 -3.02 -0.62
C GLY A 68 -10.10 -2.84 -1.00
N ALA A 69 -9.27 -3.90 -0.83
CA ALA A 69 -7.88 -3.88 -1.31
C ALA A 69 -7.82 -3.72 -2.84
N ALA A 70 -8.66 -4.44 -3.58
CA ALA A 70 -8.77 -4.31 -5.03
C ALA A 70 -9.23 -2.90 -5.45
N CYS A 71 -10.24 -2.34 -4.78
CA CYS A 71 -10.70 -0.97 -5.03
C CYS A 71 -9.61 0.06 -4.74
N SER A 72 -8.88 -0.09 -3.63
CA SER A 72 -7.77 0.81 -3.27
C SER A 72 -6.66 0.78 -4.32
N GLN A 73 -6.30 -0.40 -4.81
CA GLN A 73 -5.28 -0.57 -5.84
C GLN A 73 -5.72 0.04 -7.16
N LEU A 74 -6.95 -0.25 -7.59
CA LEU A 74 -7.52 0.31 -8.82
C LEU A 74 -7.54 1.85 -8.79
N THR A 75 -8.01 2.44 -7.68
CA THR A 75 -8.05 3.90 -7.51
C THR A 75 -6.64 4.50 -7.56
N THR A 76 -5.67 3.84 -6.94
CA THR A 76 -4.27 4.26 -6.96
C THR A 76 -3.70 4.22 -8.38
N ASP A 77 -3.98 3.18 -9.15
CA ASP A 77 -3.48 3.05 -10.51
C ASP A 77 -4.14 4.06 -11.46
N ILE A 78 -5.46 4.28 -11.35
CA ILE A 78 -6.14 5.37 -12.07
C ILE A 78 -5.49 6.71 -11.76
N GLY A 79 -5.23 7.02 -10.48
CA GLY A 79 -4.56 8.25 -10.07
C GLY A 79 -3.15 8.39 -10.67
N LYS A 80 -2.36 7.32 -10.68
CA LYS A 80 -1.00 7.33 -11.28
C LYS A 80 -1.03 7.68 -12.77
N TYR A 81 -1.92 7.03 -13.53
CA TYR A 81 -2.00 7.27 -14.97
C TYR A 81 -2.62 8.62 -15.31
N SER A 82 -3.50 9.16 -14.47
CA SER A 82 -4.12 10.47 -14.68
C SER A 82 -3.18 11.63 -14.37
N ILE A 83 -2.34 11.52 -13.33
CA ILE A 83 -1.48 12.63 -12.88
C ILE A 83 -0.12 12.61 -13.59
N GLY A 84 0.47 11.45 -13.84
CA GLY A 84 1.68 11.28 -14.62
C GLY A 84 2.91 12.06 -14.12
N ARG A 85 3.12 12.21 -12.80
CA ARG A 85 4.21 13.00 -12.22
C ARG A 85 5.55 12.31 -12.35
N LEU A 86 6.60 13.06 -12.77
CA LEU A 86 7.98 12.60 -12.85
C LEU A 86 8.57 12.31 -11.45
N ARG A 87 9.38 11.27 -11.35
CA ARG A 87 10.14 10.97 -10.12
C ARG A 87 11.35 11.87 -9.98
N PRO A 88 11.81 12.20 -8.76
CA PRO A 88 12.96 13.09 -8.53
C PRO A 88 14.27 12.63 -9.19
N HIS A 89 14.46 11.32 -9.37
CA HIS A 89 15.65 10.75 -10.02
C HIS A 89 15.48 10.50 -11.54
N PHE A 90 14.43 11.06 -12.17
CA PHE A 90 14.17 10.92 -13.60
C PHE A 90 15.37 11.33 -14.46
N ILE A 91 16.00 12.47 -14.13
CA ILE A 91 17.13 13.03 -14.90
C ILE A 91 18.33 12.09 -14.89
N SER A 92 18.62 11.41 -13.76
CA SER A 92 19.74 10.49 -13.66
C SER A 92 19.54 9.20 -14.46
N VAL A 93 18.30 8.74 -14.61
CA VAL A 93 17.96 7.50 -15.33
C VAL A 93 17.75 7.74 -16.82
N CYS A 94 17.05 8.82 -17.20
CA CYS A 94 16.74 9.14 -18.59
C CYS A 94 17.91 9.77 -19.32
N GLN A 95 18.73 10.59 -18.62
CA GLN A 95 19.79 11.41 -19.21
C GLN A 95 19.26 12.15 -20.45
N PRO A 96 18.29 13.06 -20.27
CA PRO A 96 17.58 13.65 -21.39
C PRO A 96 18.52 14.44 -22.31
N ILE A 97 18.42 14.16 -23.59
CA ILE A 97 19.13 14.85 -24.69
C ILE A 97 18.08 15.69 -25.43
N MET A 98 18.37 16.99 -25.60
CA MET A 98 17.52 17.92 -26.32
C MET A 98 17.67 17.72 -27.84
N PRO A 99 16.72 18.20 -28.65
CA PRO A 99 16.83 18.16 -30.11
C PRO A 99 18.11 18.83 -30.63
N ASP A 100 18.65 19.81 -29.87
CA ASP A 100 19.91 20.53 -30.18
C ASP A 100 21.16 19.73 -29.80
N GLY A 101 21.06 18.48 -29.37
CA GLY A 101 22.15 17.64 -28.88
C GLY A 101 22.73 18.03 -27.52
N THR A 102 22.16 19.03 -26.84
CA THR A 102 22.62 19.49 -25.52
C THR A 102 21.98 18.70 -24.38
N ASN A 103 22.67 18.65 -23.23
CA ASN A 103 22.19 18.01 -22.02
C ASN A 103 21.52 19.02 -21.06
N CYS A 104 20.73 18.53 -20.08
CA CYS A 104 20.14 19.37 -19.04
C CYS A 104 21.17 20.18 -18.22
N SER A 105 22.42 19.75 -18.15
CA SER A 105 23.51 20.46 -17.44
C SER A 105 24.09 21.64 -18.19
N ASN A 106 23.70 21.86 -19.44
CA ASN A 106 24.19 22.99 -20.22
C ASN A 106 23.56 24.31 -19.71
N PRO A 107 24.36 25.38 -19.45
CA PRO A 107 23.84 26.66 -18.94
C PRO A 107 22.70 27.26 -19.76
N ILE A 108 22.66 27.00 -21.08
CA ILE A 108 21.62 27.47 -22.00
C ILE A 108 20.24 26.94 -21.63
N ASN A 109 20.18 25.76 -20.97
CA ASN A 109 18.96 25.05 -20.60
C ASN A 109 18.50 25.38 -19.17
N PHE A 110 19.24 26.15 -18.39
CA PHE A 110 18.82 26.57 -17.05
C PHE A 110 17.59 27.45 -17.13
N HIS A 111 16.63 27.15 -16.24
CA HIS A 111 15.35 27.88 -16.12
C HIS A 111 14.43 27.79 -17.35
N ARG A 112 14.71 26.93 -18.32
CA ARG A 112 13.84 26.66 -19.47
C ARG A 112 12.97 25.42 -19.18
N TYR A 113 11.68 25.53 -19.47
CA TYR A 113 10.79 24.38 -19.50
C TYR A 113 10.95 23.66 -20.86
N ILE A 114 11.33 22.38 -20.82
CA ILE A 114 11.63 21.59 -22.01
C ILE A 114 10.61 20.47 -22.12
N GLU A 115 9.80 20.51 -23.17
CA GLU A 115 8.75 19.51 -23.41
C GLU A 115 9.24 18.35 -24.28
N VAL A 116 10.13 18.62 -25.23
CA VAL A 116 10.62 17.63 -26.21
C VAL A 116 12.05 17.23 -25.87
N PHE A 117 12.26 15.99 -25.56
CA PHE A 117 13.57 15.39 -25.28
C PHE A 117 13.57 13.90 -25.61
N THR A 118 14.75 13.33 -25.84
CA THR A 118 14.98 11.89 -25.97
C THR A 118 15.81 11.39 -24.80
N CYS A 119 15.58 10.15 -24.32
CA CYS A 119 16.43 9.57 -23.30
C CYS A 119 17.68 8.98 -23.92
N GLY A 120 18.87 9.48 -23.52
CA GLY A 120 20.16 9.05 -24.03
C GLY A 120 20.68 7.74 -23.45
N ASN A 121 20.03 7.22 -22.37
CA ASN A 121 20.43 5.95 -21.75
C ASN A 121 19.70 4.78 -22.43
N GLU A 122 20.33 4.14 -23.41
CA GLU A 122 19.80 3.00 -24.16
C GLU A 122 19.66 1.72 -23.31
N GLU A 123 20.41 1.58 -22.22
CA GLU A 123 20.28 0.45 -21.28
C GLU A 123 19.03 0.50 -20.44
N SER A 124 18.34 1.63 -20.38
CA SER A 124 17.11 1.77 -19.60
C SER A 124 15.96 1.09 -20.32
N SER A 125 15.46 0.01 -19.72
CA SER A 125 14.26 -0.69 -20.19
C SER A 125 13.09 0.29 -20.38
N LYS A 126 12.33 0.17 -21.48
CA LYS A 126 11.09 0.94 -21.75
C LYS A 126 10.12 0.94 -20.55
N ARG A 127 10.11 -0.15 -19.79
CA ARG A 127 9.32 -0.29 -18.56
C ARG A 127 9.80 0.69 -17.48
N ARG A 128 11.12 0.79 -17.25
CA ARG A 128 11.70 1.75 -16.28
C ARG A 128 11.37 3.20 -16.64
N LEU A 129 11.48 3.57 -17.90
CA LEU A 129 11.15 4.92 -18.38
C LEU A 129 9.67 5.26 -18.16
N LYS A 130 8.76 4.28 -18.34
CA LYS A 130 7.34 4.44 -18.02
C LYS A 130 7.11 4.60 -16.51
N GLU A 131 7.75 3.78 -15.68
CA GLU A 131 7.62 3.83 -14.22
C GLU A 131 8.17 5.15 -13.62
N MET A 132 9.15 5.78 -14.27
CA MET A 132 9.68 7.10 -13.86
C MET A 132 8.66 8.23 -13.98
N ARG A 133 7.62 8.08 -14.78
CA ARG A 133 6.54 9.06 -14.95
C ARG A 133 5.35 8.82 -14.04
N LEU A 134 5.38 7.78 -13.19
CA LEU A 134 4.28 7.33 -12.33
C LEU A 134 4.67 7.46 -10.85
N SER A 135 5.02 8.69 -10.42
CA SER A 135 5.45 8.96 -9.04
C SER A 135 4.30 9.09 -8.06
N PHE A 136 3.17 9.66 -8.46
CA PHE A 136 2.06 9.99 -7.57
C PHE A 136 0.73 9.47 -8.12
N PRO A 137 -0.14 8.96 -7.28
CA PRO A 137 0.04 8.61 -5.86
C PRO A 137 0.93 7.38 -5.63
N SER A 138 1.52 7.27 -4.42
CA SER A 138 2.37 6.14 -4.06
C SER A 138 1.54 4.89 -3.76
N GLY A 139 1.75 3.80 -4.53
CA GLY A 139 1.07 2.52 -4.31
C GLY A 139 1.40 1.88 -2.96
N HIS A 140 2.65 2.01 -2.50
CA HIS A 140 3.05 1.50 -1.18
C HIS A 140 2.29 2.18 -0.05
N SER A 141 2.20 3.52 -0.09
CA SER A 141 1.52 4.30 0.95
C SER A 141 0.01 4.04 0.94
N SER A 142 -0.60 4.00 -0.25
CA SER A 142 -2.04 3.73 -0.40
C SER A 142 -2.41 2.34 0.10
N PHE A 143 -1.67 1.31 -0.33
CA PHE A 143 -1.92 -0.07 0.08
C PHE A 143 -1.71 -0.27 1.59
N SER A 144 -0.59 0.21 2.14
CA SER A 144 -0.30 0.11 3.57
C SER A 144 -1.36 0.84 4.41
N MET A 145 -1.76 2.05 3.99
CA MET A 145 -2.79 2.80 4.70
C MET A 145 -4.12 2.06 4.70
N TYR A 146 -4.56 1.53 3.55
CA TYR A 146 -5.78 0.75 3.46
C TYR A 146 -5.75 -0.46 4.41
N THR A 147 -4.71 -1.30 4.32
CA THR A 147 -4.64 -2.57 5.06
C THR A 147 -4.55 -2.36 6.57
N MET A 148 -3.77 -1.38 7.02
CA MET A 148 -3.59 -1.09 8.45
C MET A 148 -4.81 -0.37 9.06
N VAL A 149 -5.42 0.56 8.34
CA VAL A 149 -6.66 1.21 8.79
C VAL A 149 -7.80 0.20 8.83
N PHE A 150 -7.91 -0.69 7.84
CA PHE A 150 -8.90 -1.76 7.89
C PHE A 150 -8.72 -2.63 9.14
N ALA A 151 -7.48 -3.06 9.44
CA ALA A 151 -7.19 -3.84 10.65
C ALA A 151 -7.56 -3.08 11.94
N ALA A 152 -7.22 -1.80 12.01
CA ALA A 152 -7.56 -0.96 13.17
C ALA A 152 -9.08 -0.81 13.36
N LEU A 153 -9.82 -0.57 12.28
CA LEU A 153 -11.29 -0.48 12.31
C LEU A 153 -11.93 -1.84 12.62
N TYR A 154 -11.41 -2.91 12.05
CA TYR A 154 -11.87 -4.26 12.35
C TYR A 154 -11.74 -4.57 13.85
N LEU A 155 -10.58 -4.31 14.45
CA LEU A 155 -10.39 -4.46 15.90
C LEU A 155 -11.31 -3.53 16.69
N HIS A 156 -11.56 -2.32 16.19
CA HIS A 156 -12.48 -1.39 16.83
C HIS A 156 -13.89 -1.99 16.97
N CYS A 157 -14.38 -2.57 15.89
CA CYS A 157 -15.74 -3.10 15.83
C CYS A 157 -15.88 -4.46 16.53
N ARG A 158 -14.86 -5.34 16.41
CA ARG A 158 -15.00 -6.73 16.84
C ARG A 158 -14.34 -7.04 18.19
N MET A 159 -13.28 -6.32 18.58
CA MET A 159 -12.60 -6.54 19.86
C MET A 159 -13.30 -5.77 21.00
N ASN A 160 -14.28 -6.41 21.61
CA ASN A 160 -15.08 -5.81 22.68
C ASN A 160 -14.97 -6.59 24.01
N TRP A 161 -13.75 -6.89 24.43
CA TRP A 161 -13.48 -7.65 25.66
C TRP A 161 -13.42 -6.73 26.88
N LYS A 162 -14.10 -7.12 27.95
CA LYS A 162 -14.20 -6.30 29.18
C LYS A 162 -12.85 -6.03 29.87
N GLY A 163 -11.84 -6.90 29.67
CA GLY A 163 -10.53 -6.81 30.32
C GLY A 163 -9.42 -6.13 29.52
N SER A 164 -9.64 -5.81 28.23
CA SER A 164 -8.53 -5.48 27.33
C SER A 164 -8.70 -4.18 26.52
N LYS A 165 -9.33 -3.17 27.14
CA LYS A 165 -9.57 -1.88 26.48
C LYS A 165 -8.26 -1.20 26.03
N LEU A 166 -7.24 -1.20 26.86
CA LEU A 166 -5.95 -0.59 26.56
C LEU A 166 -5.22 -1.32 25.43
N LEU A 167 -5.23 -2.66 25.44
CA LEU A 167 -4.61 -3.48 24.39
C LEU A 167 -5.21 -3.19 23.02
N LYS A 168 -6.53 -3.03 22.94
CA LYS A 168 -7.23 -2.66 21.71
C LYS A 168 -6.69 -1.35 21.12
N HIS A 169 -6.62 -0.31 21.94
CA HIS A 169 -6.13 1.00 21.49
C HIS A 169 -4.65 0.99 21.14
N PHE A 170 -3.86 0.22 21.89
CA PHE A 170 -2.43 0.04 21.59
C PHE A 170 -2.23 -0.64 20.23
N LEU A 171 -2.95 -1.71 19.92
CA LEU A 171 -2.88 -2.39 18.62
C LEU A 171 -3.34 -1.48 17.47
N GLN A 172 -4.43 -0.75 17.67
CA GLN A 172 -4.91 0.22 16.68
C GLN A 172 -3.87 1.30 16.38
N PHE A 173 -3.28 1.87 17.43
CA PHE A 173 -2.20 2.85 17.29
C PHE A 173 -1.01 2.26 16.54
N SER A 174 -0.59 1.04 16.89
CA SER A 174 0.54 0.37 16.24
C SER A 174 0.29 0.17 14.74
N PHE A 175 -0.90 -0.23 14.32
CA PHE A 175 -1.25 -0.36 12.90
C PHE A 175 -1.19 0.98 12.17
N ILE A 176 -1.73 2.04 12.76
CA ILE A 176 -1.68 3.38 12.16
C ILE A 176 -0.23 3.86 12.04
N MET A 177 0.60 3.63 13.06
CA MET A 177 2.02 4.00 13.03
C MET A 177 2.82 3.22 11.96
N MET A 178 2.48 1.96 11.70
CA MET A 178 3.09 1.19 10.62
C MET A 178 2.75 1.76 9.24
N ALA A 179 1.49 2.15 9.03
CA ALA A 179 1.08 2.82 7.79
C ALA A 179 1.82 4.16 7.61
N TRP A 180 1.92 4.93 8.68
CA TRP A 180 2.65 6.19 8.70
C TRP A 180 4.15 6.00 8.39
N TYR A 181 4.79 5.01 9.02
CA TYR A 181 6.19 4.66 8.74
C TYR A 181 6.41 4.31 7.28
N THR A 182 5.53 3.49 6.68
CA THR A 182 5.61 3.14 5.26
C THR A 182 5.48 4.39 4.37
N ALA A 183 4.59 5.33 4.70
CA ALA A 183 4.45 6.57 3.94
C ALA A 183 5.70 7.44 4.04
N LEU A 184 6.27 7.60 5.25
CA LEU A 184 7.50 8.36 5.47
C LEU A 184 8.71 7.73 4.76
N SER A 185 8.83 6.40 4.76
CA SER A 185 9.91 5.70 4.05
C SER A 185 9.91 6.02 2.55
N ARG A 186 8.71 6.20 1.93
CA ARG A 186 8.62 6.59 0.52
C ARG A 186 9.12 8.00 0.25
N ILE A 187 8.86 8.92 1.18
CA ILE A 187 9.36 10.30 1.09
C ILE A 187 10.89 10.30 1.25
N SER A 188 11.41 9.57 2.24
CA SER A 188 12.86 9.44 2.48
C SER A 188 13.59 8.79 1.30
N ASP A 189 12.98 7.80 0.64
CA ASP A 189 13.54 7.12 -0.53
C ASP A 189 13.42 7.94 -1.84
N TYR A 190 12.86 9.16 -1.79
CA TYR A 190 12.61 10.03 -2.97
C TYR A 190 11.82 9.33 -4.11
N LYS A 191 10.79 8.58 -3.76
CA LYS A 191 9.99 7.76 -4.72
C LYS A 191 8.54 8.16 -4.74
#